data_bdc6699c17a3739dcaf6aaafd48441e0
#
_entry.id   bdc6699c17a3739dcaf6aaafd48441e0
#
_cell.length_a   1.000
_cell.length_b   1.000
_cell.length_c   1.000
_cell.angle_alpha   90.00
_cell.angle_beta   90.00
_cell.angle_gamma   90.00
#
_symmetry.space_group_name_H-M   'P 1'
#
loop_
_entity.id
_entity.type
_entity.pdbx_description
1 polymer ?
#
loop_
_entity_poly.entity_id
_entity_poly.type
_entity_poly.pdbx_seq_one_letter_code
_entity_poly.pdbx_strand_id
1 'polypeptide(L)'
;MKVSVDELVDRVKANMEELTDSFDSDIVMTAGIGVERYIREKMPDALLAVWATEPVSSLPLTDCASLLRPQRSSDGSGYVLLPDDVWRMAEFCMDGWRQPVTEFIDKTSPEYELQFNFYTRGGCSTPVCVLSNEEDRKSTR
;
A
#
# COMPACT_ATOMS: atom_id res chain seq x y z
N MET A 1 -3.32 16.69 -11.04
CA MET A 1 -4.52 16.64 -11.90
C MET A 1 -5.60 15.92 -11.13
N LYS A 2 -6.77 16.55 -10.90
CA LYS A 2 -7.90 15.88 -10.22
C LYS A 2 -8.90 15.49 -11.29
N VAL A 3 -9.24 14.22 -11.39
CA VAL A 3 -10.23 13.68 -12.31
C VAL A 3 -11.44 13.26 -11.48
N SER A 4 -12.67 13.61 -11.92
CA SER A 4 -13.88 13.19 -11.22
C SER A 4 -14.19 11.72 -11.51
N VAL A 5 -14.97 11.09 -10.62
CA VAL A 5 -15.43 9.71 -10.82
C VAL A 5 -16.28 9.61 -12.09
N ASP A 6 -17.11 10.62 -12.38
CA ASP A 6 -17.94 10.64 -13.59
C ASP A 6 -17.09 10.69 -14.86
N GLU A 7 -16.05 11.51 -14.88
CA GLU A 7 -15.11 11.58 -15.99
C GLU A 7 -14.35 10.24 -16.21
N LEU A 8 -14.01 9.53 -15.14
CA LEU A 8 -13.41 8.21 -15.25
C LEU A 8 -14.39 7.18 -15.84
N VAL A 9 -15.63 7.20 -15.40
CA VAL A 9 -16.70 6.33 -15.93
C VAL A 9 -16.88 6.58 -17.43
N ASP A 10 -16.95 7.84 -17.87
CA ASP A 10 -17.12 8.19 -19.26
C ASP A 10 -15.93 7.75 -20.12
N ARG A 11 -14.70 7.89 -19.63
CA ARG A 11 -13.50 7.39 -20.32
C ARG A 11 -13.49 5.87 -20.45
N VAL A 12 -13.91 5.15 -19.40
CA VAL A 12 -13.99 3.68 -19.45
C VAL A 12 -15.04 3.25 -20.47
N LYS A 13 -16.21 3.90 -20.49
CA LYS A 13 -17.26 3.64 -21.50
C LYS A 13 -16.73 3.88 -22.92
N ALA A 14 -16.08 5.02 -23.18
CA ALA A 14 -15.51 5.34 -24.48
C ALA A 14 -14.50 4.27 -24.93
N ASN A 15 -13.61 3.83 -24.05
CA ASN A 15 -12.66 2.75 -24.37
C ASN A 15 -13.35 1.41 -24.64
N MET A 16 -14.46 1.11 -23.94
CA MET A 16 -15.24 -0.11 -24.20
C MET A 16 -15.95 -0.04 -25.56
N GLU A 17 -16.47 1.11 -25.97
CA GLU A 17 -17.10 1.33 -27.26
C GLU A 17 -16.09 1.18 -28.40
N GLU A 18 -14.88 1.76 -28.27
CA GLU A 18 -13.80 1.58 -29.25
C GLU A 18 -13.38 0.11 -29.40
N LEU A 19 -13.38 -0.67 -28.32
CA LEU A 19 -13.08 -2.10 -28.36
C LEU A 19 -14.19 -2.91 -29.03
N THR A 20 -15.46 -2.54 -28.85
CA THR A 20 -16.60 -3.23 -29.47
C THR A 20 -16.68 -2.95 -30.97
N ASP A 21 -16.32 -1.78 -31.44
CA ASP A 21 -16.26 -1.45 -32.87
C ASP A 21 -15.17 -2.23 -33.62
N SER A 22 -14.14 -2.69 -32.93
CA SER A 22 -13.06 -3.50 -33.52
C SER A 22 -13.33 -5.01 -33.54
N PHE A 23 -14.31 -5.48 -32.79
CA PHE A 23 -14.77 -6.86 -32.75
C PHE A 23 -16.25 -6.89 -33.13
N ASP A 24 -16.54 -7.42 -34.31
CA ASP A 24 -17.89 -7.67 -34.84
C ASP A 24 -18.60 -8.79 -34.03
N SER A 25 -18.80 -8.53 -32.75
CA SER A 25 -19.48 -9.44 -31.83
C SER A 25 -20.49 -8.67 -31.02
N ASP A 26 -21.77 -8.93 -31.33
CA ASP A 26 -22.92 -8.56 -30.49
C ASP A 26 -22.72 -9.07 -29.04
N ILE A 27 -22.04 -8.29 -28.21
CA ILE A 27 -22.08 -8.52 -26.78
C ILE A 27 -23.45 -8.03 -26.30
N VAL A 28 -24.43 -8.92 -26.41
CA VAL A 28 -25.73 -8.74 -25.78
C VAL A 28 -25.49 -8.77 -24.27
N MET A 29 -25.41 -7.61 -23.65
CA MET A 29 -25.47 -7.46 -22.20
C MET A 29 -26.86 -7.89 -21.71
N THR A 30 -27.05 -9.20 -21.55
CA THR A 30 -28.23 -9.77 -20.92
C THR A 30 -28.08 -9.62 -19.43
N ALA A 31 -28.88 -8.77 -18.84
CA ALA A 31 -29.27 -8.66 -17.45
C ALA A 31 -28.86 -7.36 -16.75
N GLY A 32 -29.76 -6.42 -16.68
CA GLY A 32 -30.25 -5.71 -15.47
C GLY A 32 -29.31 -4.77 -14.71
N ILE A 33 -28.03 -4.84 -14.84
CA ILE A 33 -27.10 -3.91 -14.19
C ILE A 33 -26.55 -2.97 -15.27
N GLY A 34 -26.87 -1.67 -15.21
CA GLY A 34 -26.30 -0.71 -16.13
C GLY A 34 -24.76 -0.75 -16.07
N VAL A 35 -24.10 -0.72 -17.24
CA VAL A 35 -22.62 -0.73 -17.36
C VAL A 35 -21.97 0.30 -16.44
N GLU A 36 -22.57 1.47 -16.31
CA GLU A 36 -22.12 2.52 -15.43
C GLU A 36 -22.07 2.09 -13.95
N ARG A 37 -23.13 1.44 -13.49
CA ARG A 37 -23.17 0.93 -12.10
C ARG A 37 -22.10 -0.12 -11.86
N TYR A 38 -21.91 -1.04 -12.81
CA TYR A 38 -20.87 -2.06 -12.73
C TYR A 38 -19.48 -1.42 -12.67
N ILE A 39 -19.17 -0.42 -13.53
CA ILE A 39 -17.90 0.31 -13.50
C ILE A 39 -17.70 0.97 -12.13
N ARG A 40 -18.70 1.64 -11.59
CA ARG A 40 -18.61 2.31 -10.27
C ARG A 40 -18.37 1.30 -9.14
N GLU A 41 -19.03 0.15 -9.17
CA GLU A 41 -18.84 -0.92 -8.17
C GLU A 41 -17.45 -1.55 -8.24
N LYS A 42 -16.85 -1.63 -9.43
CA LYS A 42 -15.52 -2.22 -9.63
C LYS A 42 -14.35 -1.23 -9.51
N MET A 43 -14.62 0.04 -9.52
CA MET A 43 -13.58 1.07 -9.44
C MET A 43 -12.72 0.99 -8.17
N PRO A 44 -13.26 0.78 -6.96
CA PRO A 44 -12.44 0.61 -5.76
C PRO A 44 -11.47 -0.58 -5.87
N ASP A 45 -11.96 -1.73 -6.36
CA ASP A 45 -11.12 -2.94 -6.53
C ASP A 45 -9.98 -2.68 -7.52
N ALA A 46 -10.28 -1.98 -8.62
CA ALA A 46 -9.29 -1.60 -9.62
C ALA A 46 -8.23 -0.64 -9.07
N LEU A 47 -8.64 0.36 -8.28
CA LEU A 47 -7.72 1.28 -7.61
C LEU A 47 -6.79 0.54 -6.64
N LEU A 48 -7.32 -0.39 -5.87
CA LEU A 48 -6.53 -1.21 -4.96
C LEU A 48 -5.50 -2.07 -5.71
N ALA A 49 -5.90 -2.67 -6.83
CA ALA A 49 -5.00 -3.42 -7.68
C ALA A 49 -3.86 -2.56 -8.23
N VAL A 50 -4.16 -1.34 -8.69
CA VAL A 50 -3.16 -0.37 -9.14
C VAL A 50 -2.22 0.00 -8.00
N TRP A 51 -2.74 0.34 -6.83
CA TRP A 51 -1.90 0.70 -5.68
C TRP A 51 -1.02 -0.45 -5.18
N ALA A 52 -1.45 -1.69 -5.36
CA ALA A 52 -0.67 -2.85 -4.99
C ALA A 52 0.47 -3.16 -5.96
N THR A 53 0.29 -2.88 -7.25
CA THR A 53 1.21 -3.31 -8.32
C THR A 53 2.13 -2.22 -8.85
N GLU A 54 1.67 -0.95 -8.83
CA GLU A 54 2.46 0.16 -9.37
C GLU A 54 3.71 0.46 -8.52
N PRO A 55 4.78 0.98 -9.15
CA PRO A 55 5.94 1.49 -8.42
C PRO A 55 5.54 2.60 -7.46
N VAL A 56 6.09 2.57 -6.24
CA VAL A 56 5.79 3.56 -5.19
C VAL A 56 6.00 5.00 -5.66
N SER A 57 6.99 5.23 -6.53
CA SER A 57 7.29 6.55 -7.10
C SER A 57 6.18 7.12 -8.01
N SER A 58 5.28 6.26 -8.50
CA SER A 58 4.15 6.65 -9.35
C SER A 58 2.88 6.96 -8.55
N LEU A 59 2.87 6.61 -7.27
CA LEU A 59 1.71 6.76 -6.41
C LEU A 59 1.67 8.13 -5.73
N PRO A 60 0.48 8.66 -5.43
CA PRO A 60 0.35 9.86 -4.61
C PRO A 60 0.75 9.54 -3.17
N LEU A 61 1.90 10.06 -2.74
CA LEU A 61 2.41 9.87 -1.40
C LEU A 61 1.86 10.93 -0.45
N THR A 62 1.61 10.55 0.79
CA THR A 62 1.18 11.44 1.87
C THR A 62 2.13 11.29 3.06
N ASP A 63 2.56 12.40 3.61
CA ASP A 63 3.36 12.42 4.84
C ASP A 63 2.44 12.22 6.05
N CYS A 64 2.65 11.11 6.75
CA CYS A 64 1.92 10.73 7.96
C CYS A 64 2.72 10.97 9.25
N ALA A 65 3.90 11.58 9.19
CA ALA A 65 4.80 11.73 10.35
C ALA A 65 4.12 12.39 11.56
N SER A 66 3.26 13.38 11.32
CA SER A 66 2.53 14.07 12.39
C SER A 66 1.52 13.18 13.15
N LEU A 67 1.06 12.11 12.53
CA LEU A 67 0.09 11.16 13.10
C LEU A 67 0.77 10.06 13.90
N LEU A 68 2.04 9.79 13.63
CA LEU A 68 2.77 8.68 14.23
C LEU A 68 3.24 9.02 15.64
N ARG A 69 3.23 8.03 16.51
CA ARG A 69 3.70 8.13 17.90
C ARG A 69 4.65 6.95 18.17
N PRO A 70 5.94 7.11 17.84
CA PRO A 70 6.91 6.05 18.05
C PRO A 70 7.11 5.79 19.54
N GLN A 71 7.12 4.51 19.91
CA GLN A 71 7.45 4.06 21.24
C GLN A 71 8.78 3.31 21.19
N ARG A 72 9.70 3.69 22.06
CA ARG A 72 11.06 3.13 22.12
C ARG A 72 11.17 2.17 23.29
N SER A 73 11.85 1.07 23.06
CA SER A 73 12.24 0.11 24.09
C SER A 73 13.68 0.39 24.56
N SER A 74 14.03 -0.11 25.73
CA SER A 74 15.36 0.09 26.33
C SER A 74 16.50 -0.62 25.59
N ASP A 75 16.17 -1.60 24.75
CA ASP A 75 17.12 -2.38 23.94
C ASP A 75 17.48 -1.70 22.59
N GLY A 76 16.96 -0.49 22.35
CA GLY A 76 17.18 0.25 21.11
C GLY A 76 16.18 -0.11 19.99
N SER A 77 15.26 -1.05 20.22
CA SER A 77 14.13 -1.30 19.34
C SER A 77 13.00 -0.30 19.61
N GLY A 78 11.97 -0.35 18.80
CA GLY A 78 10.75 0.43 19.00
C GLY A 78 9.67 -0.02 18.04
N TYR A 79 8.49 0.53 18.23
CA TYR A 79 7.39 0.32 17.31
C TYR A 79 6.58 1.60 17.11
N VAL A 80 5.88 1.64 16.00
CA VAL A 80 4.93 2.70 15.70
C VAL A 80 3.65 2.06 15.17
N LEU A 81 2.51 2.60 15.61
CA LEU A 81 1.21 2.23 15.06
C LEU A 81 0.95 3.04 13.82
N LEU A 82 0.69 2.36 12.71
CA LEU A 82 0.27 3.01 11.48
C LEU A 82 -1.24 3.29 11.54
N PRO A 83 -1.70 4.42 10.96
CA PRO A 83 -3.13 4.65 10.73
C PRO A 83 -3.76 3.57 9.86
N ASP A 84 -5.06 3.30 10.07
CA ASP A 84 -5.79 2.24 9.35
C ASP A 84 -5.94 2.50 7.86
N ASP A 85 -5.78 3.75 7.42
CA ASP A 85 -5.84 4.19 6.03
C ASP A 85 -4.49 4.11 5.29
N VAL A 86 -3.44 3.61 5.94
CA VAL A 86 -2.14 3.38 5.29
C VAL A 86 -2.18 2.06 4.54
N TRP A 87 -2.20 2.14 3.23
CA TRP A 87 -2.22 0.99 2.33
C TRP A 87 -0.84 0.43 2.02
N ARG A 88 0.13 1.32 1.84
CA ARG A 88 1.49 0.95 1.45
C ARG A 88 2.48 1.97 1.97
N MET A 89 3.55 1.49 2.56
CA MET A 89 4.66 2.33 3.00
C MET A 89 5.61 2.60 1.83
N ALA A 90 5.98 3.87 1.66
CA ALA A 90 7.01 4.27 0.70
C ALA A 90 8.37 4.29 1.37
N GLU A 91 8.45 5.00 2.48
CA GLU A 91 9.66 5.13 3.28
C GLU A 91 9.31 5.40 4.74
N PHE A 92 10.23 5.06 5.63
CA PHE A 92 10.14 5.39 7.04
C PHE A 92 11.50 5.85 7.55
N CYS A 93 11.51 6.96 8.26
CA CYS A 93 12.73 7.51 8.86
C CYS A 93 12.44 8.01 10.27
N MET A 94 13.40 7.85 11.16
CA MET A 94 13.37 8.42 12.50
C MET A 94 14.55 9.37 12.70
N ASP A 95 14.37 10.30 13.64
CA ASP A 95 15.45 11.21 14.04
C ASP A 95 16.70 10.42 14.46
N GLY A 96 17.83 10.81 13.91
CA GLY A 96 19.11 10.17 14.15
C GLY A 96 19.45 9.00 13.24
N TRP A 97 18.56 8.61 12.33
CA TRP A 97 18.88 7.63 11.29
C TRP A 97 19.65 8.29 10.13
N ARG A 98 20.64 7.57 9.60
CA ARG A 98 21.43 8.07 8.47
C ARG A 98 20.67 8.09 7.15
N GLN A 99 19.76 7.15 6.99
CA GLN A 99 18.98 6.97 5.77
C GLN A 99 17.58 6.46 6.11
N PRO A 100 16.59 6.79 5.29
CA PRO A 100 15.26 6.19 5.41
C PRO A 100 15.29 4.71 5.04
N VAL A 101 14.36 3.95 5.59
CA VAL A 101 14.07 2.58 5.20
C VAL A 101 13.00 2.61 4.11
N THR A 102 13.31 2.01 2.96
CA THR A 102 12.42 1.89 1.80
C THR A 102 12.01 0.44 1.55
N GLU A 103 12.75 -0.51 2.12
CA GLU A 103 12.45 -1.94 2.05
C GLU A 103 12.04 -2.43 3.44
N PHE A 104 10.81 -2.87 3.55
CA PHE A 104 10.23 -3.36 4.80
C PHE A 104 10.24 -4.87 4.79
N ILE A 105 10.74 -5.47 5.87
CA ILE A 105 10.79 -6.92 6.00
C ILE A 105 9.54 -7.44 6.71
N ASP A 106 9.20 -8.68 6.43
CA ASP A 106 8.16 -9.44 7.11
C ASP A 106 8.78 -10.31 8.22
N LYS A 107 8.00 -10.69 9.21
CA LYS A 107 8.42 -11.61 10.29
C LYS A 107 8.82 -12.98 9.80
N THR A 108 8.37 -13.39 8.62
CA THR A 108 8.72 -14.67 8.00
C THR A 108 10.03 -14.62 7.23
N SER A 109 10.61 -13.43 7.04
CA SER A 109 11.85 -13.28 6.30
C SER A 109 13.06 -13.71 7.13
N PRO A 110 14.11 -14.28 6.51
CA PRO A 110 15.35 -14.64 7.20
C PRO A 110 16.03 -13.45 7.89
N GLU A 111 15.86 -12.25 7.32
CA GLU A 111 16.40 -11.00 7.86
C GLU A 111 15.79 -10.63 9.22
N TYR A 112 14.57 -11.08 9.50
CA TYR A 112 13.93 -10.86 10.80
C TYR A 112 14.68 -11.58 11.93
N GLU A 113 15.12 -12.81 11.70
CA GLU A 113 15.90 -13.58 12.68
C GLU A 113 17.23 -12.91 13.03
N LEU A 114 17.85 -12.22 12.05
CA LEU A 114 19.10 -11.49 12.26
C LEU A 114 18.96 -10.32 13.23
N GLN A 115 17.73 -9.80 13.43
CA GLN A 115 17.49 -8.68 14.34
C GLN A 115 17.61 -9.05 15.81
N PHE A 116 17.54 -10.34 16.15
CA PHE A 116 17.73 -10.81 17.52
C PHE A 116 19.22 -10.95 17.93
N ASN A 117 20.13 -10.88 16.97
CA ASN A 117 21.55 -10.96 17.24
C ASN A 117 22.17 -9.56 17.33
N PHE A 118 22.85 -9.28 18.42
CA PHE A 118 23.47 -7.97 18.69
C PHE A 118 24.42 -7.50 17.58
N TYR A 119 25.14 -8.41 16.92
CA TYR A 119 26.10 -8.07 15.88
C TYR A 119 25.51 -7.86 14.49
N THR A 120 24.32 -8.37 14.22
CA THR A 120 23.68 -8.35 12.90
C THR A 120 22.41 -7.50 12.86
N ARG A 121 21.89 -7.12 14.01
CA ARG A 121 20.67 -6.29 14.08
C ARG A 121 20.89 -4.91 13.48
N GLY A 122 19.84 -4.35 12.93
CA GLY A 122 19.82 -2.98 12.43
C GLY A 122 20.13 -1.94 13.53
N GLY A 123 20.60 -0.78 13.10
CA GLY A 123 20.90 0.34 13.97
C GLY A 123 20.73 1.67 13.23
N CYS A 124 21.13 2.79 13.84
CA CYS A 124 20.96 4.12 13.24
C CYS A 124 21.63 4.29 11.87
N SER A 125 22.69 3.52 11.59
CA SER A 125 23.38 3.58 10.30
C SER A 125 22.73 2.70 9.23
N THR A 126 22.16 1.58 9.63
CA THR A 126 21.48 0.61 8.78
C THR A 126 20.17 0.20 9.45
N PRO A 127 19.19 1.10 9.51
CA PRO A 127 17.92 0.81 10.17
C PRO A 127 17.14 -0.27 9.42
N VAL A 128 16.40 -1.07 10.18
CA VAL A 128 15.54 -2.13 9.65
C VAL A 128 14.14 -1.95 10.23
N CYS A 129 13.14 -2.01 9.37
CA CYS A 129 11.73 -1.94 9.75
C CYS A 129 11.03 -3.24 9.41
N VAL A 130 10.25 -3.74 10.37
CA VAL A 130 9.43 -4.94 10.24
C VAL A 130 7.97 -4.53 10.19
N LEU A 131 7.25 -4.93 9.16
CA LEU A 131 5.80 -4.79 9.11
C LEU A 131 5.14 -5.99 9.80
N SER A 132 4.20 -5.73 10.69
CA SER A 132 3.42 -6.77 11.36
C SER A 132 1.99 -6.33 11.59
N ASN A 133 1.06 -7.25 11.50
CA ASN A 133 -0.34 -7.01 11.84
C ASN A 133 -0.54 -6.94 13.35
N GLU A 134 -1.53 -6.18 13.81
CA GLU A 134 -1.82 -6.01 15.26
C GLU A 134 -2.14 -7.31 16.01
N GLU A 135 -2.67 -8.31 15.32
CA GLU A 135 -3.02 -9.59 15.93
C GLU A 135 -1.82 -10.31 16.57
N ASP A 136 -0.62 -10.08 16.04
CA ASP A 136 0.62 -10.65 16.56
C ASP A 136 1.13 -10.04 17.87
N ARG A 137 0.61 -8.88 18.27
CA ARG A 137 1.04 -8.22 19.54
C ARG A 137 0.53 -8.88 20.78
N LYS A 138 -0.55 -9.63 20.69
CA LYS A 138 -1.14 -10.36 21.84
C LYS A 138 -0.40 -11.66 22.16
N SER A 139 0.50 -12.11 21.31
CA SER A 139 1.22 -13.38 21.45
C SER A 139 2.62 -13.28 22.07
N THR A 140 3.13 -12.08 22.31
CA THR A 140 4.46 -11.94 22.94
C THR A 140 4.29 -11.51 24.39
N ARG A 141 4.04 -12.49 25.24
CA ARG A 141 4.27 -12.43 26.68
C ARG A 141 5.41 -13.36 27.05
#